data_0ad7ea2a924f5d1ea4171e73e24f2510
#
_entry.id   0ad7ea2a924f5d1ea4171e73e24f2510
#
_cell.length_a   1.000
_cell.length_b   1.000
_cell.length_c   1.000
_cell.angle_alpha   90.00
_cell.angle_beta   90.00
_cell.angle_gamma   90.00
#
_symmetry.space_group_name_H-M   'P 1'
#
loop_
_entity.id
_entity.type
_entity.pdbx_description
1 polymer ?
#
loop_
_entity_poly.entity_id
_entity_poly.type
_entity_poly.pdbx_seq_one_letter_code
_entity_poly.pdbx_strand_id
1 'polypeptide(L)'
;KAVSINKDFKYGIYEVNQECWIVEKNLSEKISEKIGKKLSLVSEIDGVDLLSLRYISPISNTESPVVYADYVTKESGTGLVHTAPGHGTDDYSTGIKNNLEVFSPVDHAGRFTEEAGSELSDLNVLSDGNEKVIELIERANLLILCEDYNHPYPYDWRTGKPTIFRATHQWFASVDKFKDLALSEISKVKWYPERVINRISSMVQERSDWCISRQRSWGLPIPVFYYRESGDVFINKDTIKKIIDIFNNKGSSAWWELNVEDL
;
A
#
# COMPACT_ATOMS: atom_id res chain seq x y z
N LYS A 1 4.35 1.51 -9.35
CA LYS A 1 3.61 2.65 -9.91
C LYS A 1 4.44 3.95 -9.92
N ALA A 2 5.54 4.02 -9.15
CA ALA A 2 6.49 5.14 -9.15
C ALA A 2 7.87 4.70 -8.65
N VAL A 3 8.85 5.56 -8.83
CA VAL A 3 10.12 5.53 -8.10
C VAL A 3 10.16 6.73 -7.16
N SER A 4 10.37 6.48 -5.89
CA SER A 4 10.53 7.51 -4.87
C SER A 4 11.97 7.93 -4.71
N ILE A 5 12.19 9.24 -4.59
CA ILE A 5 13.48 9.86 -4.29
C ILE A 5 13.33 10.87 -3.15
N ASN A 6 14.44 11.30 -2.59
CA ASN A 6 14.43 12.43 -1.66
C ASN A 6 14.89 13.70 -2.38
N LYS A 7 14.03 14.71 -2.44
CA LYS A 7 14.29 15.97 -3.16
C LYS A 7 15.47 16.78 -2.62
N ASP A 8 15.82 16.57 -1.34
CA ASP A 8 16.87 17.29 -0.63
C ASP A 8 18.26 16.62 -0.77
N PHE A 9 18.31 15.49 -1.53
CA PHE A 9 19.55 14.79 -1.79
C PHE A 9 20.18 15.22 -3.12
N LYS A 10 21.49 14.96 -3.23
CA LYS A 10 22.22 15.09 -4.49
C LYS A 10 22.44 13.71 -5.10
N TYR A 11 22.10 13.60 -6.36
CA TYR A 11 22.28 12.40 -7.15
C TYR A 11 23.42 12.61 -8.15
N GLY A 12 24.15 11.55 -8.44
CA GLY A 12 25.14 11.53 -9.51
C GLY A 12 24.58 10.77 -10.71
N ILE A 13 24.89 11.24 -11.91
CA ILE A 13 24.75 10.49 -13.14
C ILE A 13 26.11 9.86 -13.39
N TYR A 14 26.16 8.54 -13.39
CA TYR A 14 27.39 7.76 -13.51
C TYR A 14 27.40 6.95 -14.80
N GLU A 15 28.52 6.97 -15.51
CA GLU A 15 28.77 6.05 -16.62
C GLU A 15 29.25 4.70 -16.05
N VAL A 16 28.56 3.62 -16.48
CA VAL A 16 28.87 2.23 -16.13
C VAL A 16 28.69 1.37 -17.37
N ASN A 17 29.79 0.87 -17.98
CA ASN A 17 29.76 -0.01 -19.15
C ASN A 17 28.90 0.55 -20.33
N GLN A 18 29.08 1.83 -20.66
CA GLN A 18 28.36 2.55 -21.72
C GLN A 18 26.86 2.85 -21.41
N GLU A 19 26.43 2.61 -20.19
CA GLU A 19 25.12 3.01 -19.68
C GLU A 19 25.27 4.18 -18.71
N CYS A 20 24.20 4.96 -18.53
CA CYS A 20 24.14 6.02 -17.52
C CYS A 20 23.20 5.61 -16.41
N TRP A 21 23.71 5.58 -15.19
CA TRP A 21 22.94 5.26 -13.98
C TRP A 21 22.78 6.47 -13.09
N ILE A 22 21.61 6.61 -12.49
CA ILE A 22 21.34 7.63 -11.47
C ILE A 22 21.38 6.95 -10.10
N VAL A 23 22.25 7.48 -9.22
CA VAL A 23 22.46 6.95 -7.88
C VAL A 23 22.65 8.11 -6.90
N GLU A 24 22.18 7.99 -5.66
CA GLU A 24 22.47 8.97 -4.62
C GLU A 24 23.99 9.04 -4.40
N LYS A 25 24.52 10.27 -4.33
CA LYS A 25 25.97 10.53 -4.43
C LYS A 25 26.80 9.80 -3.36
N ASN A 26 26.32 9.76 -2.10
CA ASN A 26 27.05 9.12 -1.01
C ASN A 26 27.01 7.58 -1.06
N LEU A 27 26.12 7.00 -1.85
CA LEU A 27 25.98 5.55 -2.00
C LEU A 27 26.79 4.98 -3.16
N SER A 28 27.32 5.83 -4.04
CA SER A 28 27.98 5.42 -5.28
C SER A 28 29.21 4.51 -5.06
N GLU A 29 30.07 4.82 -4.09
CA GLU A 29 31.24 4.00 -3.76
C GLU A 29 30.83 2.61 -3.26
N LYS A 30 29.88 2.57 -2.31
CA LYS A 30 29.35 1.33 -1.75
C LYS A 30 28.69 0.43 -2.81
N ILE A 31 28.00 1.04 -3.76
CA ILE A 31 27.39 0.31 -4.88
C ILE A 31 28.48 -0.20 -5.82
N SER A 32 29.48 0.64 -6.16
CA SER A 32 30.61 0.26 -6.99
C SER A 32 31.36 -0.97 -6.44
N GLU A 33 31.60 -0.99 -5.15
CA GLU A 33 32.22 -2.11 -4.45
C GLU A 33 31.37 -3.38 -4.52
N LYS A 34 30.07 -3.26 -4.22
CA LYS A 34 29.15 -4.42 -4.21
C LYS A 34 29.03 -5.09 -5.57
N ILE A 35 28.94 -4.30 -6.65
CA ILE A 35 28.73 -4.84 -8.00
C ILE A 35 30.06 -5.14 -8.73
N GLY A 36 31.19 -4.74 -8.16
CA GLY A 36 32.52 -4.91 -8.77
C GLY A 36 32.70 -4.11 -10.08
N LYS A 37 31.95 -3.02 -10.26
CA LYS A 37 32.01 -2.15 -11.45
C LYS A 37 32.31 -0.73 -11.03
N LYS A 38 33.17 -0.04 -11.80
CA LYS A 38 33.50 1.37 -11.53
C LYS A 38 32.35 2.27 -11.98
N LEU A 39 31.85 3.11 -11.08
CA LEU A 39 30.94 4.20 -11.36
C LEU A 39 31.75 5.46 -11.67
N SER A 40 31.74 5.93 -12.89
CA SER A 40 32.44 7.15 -13.31
C SER A 40 31.45 8.31 -13.33
N LEU A 41 31.62 9.29 -12.43
CA LEU A 41 30.71 10.44 -12.34
C LEU A 41 30.80 11.28 -13.62
N VAL A 42 29.66 11.48 -14.27
CA VAL A 42 29.51 12.33 -15.47
C VAL A 42 29.01 13.71 -15.05
N SER A 43 27.97 13.77 -14.22
CA SER A 43 27.38 15.02 -13.74
C SER A 43 26.62 14.80 -12.43
N GLU A 44 26.32 15.89 -11.74
CA GLU A 44 25.45 15.90 -10.57
C GLU A 44 24.09 16.50 -10.91
N ILE A 45 23.05 16.06 -10.24
CA ILE A 45 21.68 16.55 -10.35
C ILE A 45 21.07 16.68 -8.98
N ASP A 46 20.33 17.74 -8.71
CA ASP A 46 19.62 17.88 -7.45
C ASP A 46 18.34 17.02 -7.48
N GLY A 47 17.99 16.43 -6.32
CA GLY A 47 16.83 15.54 -6.24
C GLY A 47 15.54 16.20 -6.68
N VAL A 48 15.37 17.50 -6.46
CA VAL A 48 14.20 18.26 -6.93
C VAL A 48 14.03 18.19 -8.44
N ASP A 49 15.12 18.19 -9.22
CA ASP A 49 15.07 18.16 -10.68
C ASP A 49 14.66 16.79 -11.22
N LEU A 50 14.95 15.70 -10.45
CA LEU A 50 14.51 14.36 -10.79
C LEU A 50 12.99 14.18 -10.78
N LEU A 51 12.25 15.02 -10.03
CA LEU A 51 10.79 14.95 -9.97
C LEU A 51 10.09 15.26 -11.29
N SER A 52 10.80 15.85 -12.24
CA SER A 52 10.29 16.09 -13.60
C SER A 52 10.41 14.87 -14.50
N LEU A 53 11.17 13.85 -14.09
CA LEU A 53 11.47 12.68 -14.89
C LEU A 53 10.36 11.62 -14.80
N ARG A 54 10.33 10.79 -15.83
CA ARG A 54 9.53 9.58 -15.89
C ARG A 54 10.42 8.43 -16.33
N TYR A 55 10.03 7.22 -15.99
CA TYR A 55 10.76 6.02 -16.36
C TYR A 55 9.80 4.96 -16.92
N ILE A 56 10.32 4.02 -17.67
CA ILE A 56 9.56 2.86 -18.15
C ILE A 56 9.76 1.72 -17.15
N SER A 57 8.67 1.20 -16.62
CA SER A 57 8.72 0.05 -15.71
C SER A 57 9.24 -1.19 -16.44
N PRO A 58 10.25 -1.91 -15.89
CA PRO A 58 10.84 -3.07 -16.55
C PRO A 58 9.89 -4.28 -16.63
N ILE A 59 8.86 -4.33 -15.80
CA ILE A 59 7.90 -5.44 -15.79
C ILE A 59 6.65 -5.12 -16.61
N SER A 60 6.01 -3.97 -16.35
CA SER A 60 4.75 -3.61 -17.02
C SER A 60 4.94 -2.88 -18.33
N ASN A 61 6.15 -2.44 -18.65
CA ASN A 61 6.49 -1.60 -19.80
C ASN A 61 5.64 -0.32 -19.89
N THR A 62 5.18 0.18 -18.74
CA THR A 62 4.39 1.41 -18.63
C THR A 62 5.23 2.57 -18.12
N GLU A 63 4.91 3.76 -18.60
CA GLU A 63 5.53 4.98 -18.11
C GLU A 63 5.06 5.31 -16.71
N SER A 64 6.00 5.60 -15.80
CA SER A 64 5.75 5.87 -14.39
C SER A 64 6.54 7.10 -13.92
N PRO A 65 6.01 7.89 -12.96
CA PRO A 65 6.66 9.09 -12.48
C PRO A 65 7.76 8.81 -11.45
N VAL A 66 8.66 9.78 -11.32
CA VAL A 66 9.51 9.93 -10.14
C VAL A 66 8.81 10.85 -9.14
N VAL A 67 8.75 10.46 -7.87
CA VAL A 67 8.01 11.18 -6.82
C VAL A 67 8.88 11.41 -5.58
N TYR A 68 8.51 12.40 -4.77
CA TYR A 68 9.17 12.65 -3.50
C TYR A 68 8.62 11.73 -2.40
N ALA A 69 9.55 11.16 -1.60
CA ALA A 69 9.23 10.50 -0.34
C ALA A 69 10.32 10.76 0.70
N ASP A 70 9.89 11.04 1.92
CA ASP A 70 10.76 11.36 3.06
C ASP A 70 11.43 10.12 3.66
N TYR A 71 10.88 8.92 3.43
CA TYR A 71 11.47 7.66 3.88
C TYR A 71 12.69 7.19 3.07
N VAL A 72 13.00 7.83 1.95
CA VAL A 72 14.22 7.51 1.19
C VAL A 72 15.45 7.99 1.95
N THR A 73 16.38 7.06 2.23
CA THR A 73 17.57 7.30 3.07
C THR A 73 18.88 7.27 2.26
N LYS A 74 19.99 7.74 2.89
CA LYS A 74 21.36 7.67 2.36
C LYS A 74 22.16 6.50 2.93
N GLU A 75 21.50 5.55 3.58
CA GLU A 75 22.17 4.49 4.34
C GLU A 75 22.29 3.19 3.54
N SER A 76 21.32 2.92 2.68
CA SER A 76 21.24 1.66 1.92
C SER A 76 20.59 1.85 0.55
N GLY A 77 20.76 0.86 -0.31
CA GLY A 77 20.20 0.86 -1.67
C GLY A 77 20.90 1.84 -2.61
N THR A 78 20.13 2.46 -3.48
CA THR A 78 20.61 3.38 -4.52
C THR A 78 20.20 4.84 -4.28
N GLY A 79 19.38 5.09 -3.25
CA GLY A 79 18.70 6.38 -3.05
C GLY A 79 17.45 6.56 -3.93
N LEU A 80 17.07 5.51 -4.68
CA LEU A 80 15.83 5.42 -5.44
C LEU A 80 15.09 4.18 -4.99
N VAL A 81 13.80 4.32 -4.65
CA VAL A 81 12.99 3.23 -4.09
C VAL A 81 11.75 3.01 -4.95
N HIS A 82 11.52 1.77 -5.37
CA HIS A 82 10.27 1.42 -6.04
C HIS A 82 9.09 1.61 -5.09
N THR A 83 8.03 2.25 -5.56
CA THR A 83 6.84 2.60 -4.79
C THR A 83 5.61 1.87 -5.31
N ALA A 84 5.00 1.05 -4.45
CA ALA A 84 3.81 0.27 -4.74
C ALA A 84 2.66 0.65 -3.76
N PRO A 85 1.81 1.65 -4.09
CA PRO A 85 0.78 2.17 -3.19
C PRO A 85 -0.20 1.12 -2.65
N GLY A 86 -0.38 0.01 -3.36
CA GLY A 86 -1.23 -1.12 -2.92
C GLY A 86 -0.57 -2.08 -1.92
N HIS A 87 0.73 -1.94 -1.62
CA HIS A 87 1.50 -2.96 -0.91
C HIS A 87 2.39 -2.46 0.24
N GLY A 88 2.15 -1.26 0.73
CA GLY A 88 2.85 -0.70 1.88
C GLY A 88 2.18 0.55 2.42
N THR A 89 2.26 0.80 3.72
CA THR A 89 1.62 1.98 4.36
C THR A 89 2.27 3.28 3.94
N ASP A 90 3.60 3.30 3.87
CA ASP A 90 4.37 4.48 3.46
C ASP A 90 4.19 4.74 1.96
N ASP A 91 4.21 3.67 1.15
CA ASP A 91 3.92 3.72 -0.28
C ASP A 91 2.49 4.19 -0.57
N TYR A 92 1.52 3.71 0.23
CA TYR A 92 0.13 4.17 0.14
C TYR A 92 0.03 5.68 0.41
N SER A 93 0.63 6.14 1.50
CA SER A 93 0.63 7.55 1.88
C SER A 93 1.29 8.43 0.80
N THR A 94 2.40 7.96 0.25
CA THR A 94 3.09 8.63 -0.88
C THR A 94 2.24 8.60 -2.14
N GLY A 95 1.57 7.48 -2.41
CA GLY A 95 0.64 7.34 -3.53
C GLY A 95 -0.50 8.34 -3.49
N ILE A 96 -1.18 8.47 -2.34
CA ILE A 96 -2.28 9.44 -2.16
C ILE A 96 -1.80 10.88 -2.33
N LYS A 97 -0.65 11.25 -1.73
CA LYS A 97 -0.07 12.60 -1.86
C LYS A 97 0.27 12.97 -3.32
N ASN A 98 0.61 11.99 -4.15
CA ASN A 98 1.01 12.20 -5.54
C ASN A 98 -0.06 11.76 -6.56
N ASN A 99 -1.29 11.49 -6.12
CA ASN A 99 -2.40 11.01 -6.97
C ASN A 99 -2.04 9.76 -7.80
N LEU A 100 -1.23 8.85 -7.25
CA LEU A 100 -0.94 7.58 -7.88
C LEU A 100 -2.10 6.60 -7.68
N GLU A 101 -2.31 5.75 -8.66
CA GLU A 101 -3.27 4.65 -8.55
C GLU A 101 -2.86 3.67 -7.45
N VAL A 102 -3.79 3.32 -6.57
CA VAL A 102 -3.62 2.25 -5.57
C VAL A 102 -3.85 0.90 -6.26
N PHE A 103 -2.84 0.46 -6.98
CA PHE A 103 -2.87 -0.78 -7.74
C PHE A 103 -2.41 -1.96 -6.88
N SER A 104 -3.22 -3.01 -6.82
CA SER A 104 -2.95 -4.19 -5.99
C SER A 104 -3.32 -5.49 -6.73
N PRO A 105 -2.48 -5.94 -7.67
CA PRO A 105 -2.75 -7.12 -8.50
C PRO A 105 -2.45 -8.42 -7.77
N VAL A 106 -2.96 -8.57 -6.55
CA VAL A 106 -2.78 -9.75 -5.71
C VAL A 106 -4.13 -10.16 -5.12
N ASP A 107 -4.48 -11.42 -5.24
CA ASP A 107 -5.73 -11.99 -4.78
C ASP A 107 -5.74 -12.30 -3.27
N HIS A 108 -6.84 -12.91 -2.79
CA HIS A 108 -7.01 -13.28 -1.38
C HIS A 108 -6.13 -14.45 -0.94
N ALA A 109 -5.59 -15.24 -1.89
CA ALA A 109 -4.68 -16.35 -1.63
C ALA A 109 -3.19 -15.91 -1.65
N GLY A 110 -2.92 -14.62 -1.92
CA GLY A 110 -1.56 -14.09 -2.05
C GLY A 110 -0.93 -14.45 -3.39
N ARG A 111 -1.74 -14.59 -4.45
CA ARG A 111 -1.28 -14.86 -5.80
C ARG A 111 -1.47 -13.64 -6.68
N PHE A 112 -0.59 -13.47 -7.63
CA PHE A 112 -0.77 -12.44 -8.65
C PHE A 112 -2.04 -12.70 -9.47
N THR A 113 -2.81 -11.63 -9.72
CA THR A 113 -3.95 -11.65 -10.66
C THR A 113 -3.47 -11.47 -12.10
N GLU A 114 -4.37 -11.64 -13.07
CA GLU A 114 -4.09 -11.38 -14.50
C GLU A 114 -3.62 -9.94 -14.76
N GLU A 115 -3.98 -8.99 -13.90
CA GLU A 115 -3.54 -7.59 -13.97
C GLU A 115 -2.02 -7.42 -13.78
N ALA A 116 -1.35 -8.39 -13.15
CA ALA A 116 0.12 -8.41 -13.02
C ALA A 116 0.82 -8.81 -14.34
N GLY A 117 0.07 -9.29 -15.32
CA GLY A 117 0.56 -9.85 -16.57
C GLY A 117 0.54 -11.38 -16.59
N SER A 118 0.46 -11.95 -17.79
CA SER A 118 0.28 -13.40 -17.99
C SER A 118 1.40 -14.27 -17.45
N GLU A 119 2.65 -13.75 -17.40
CA GLU A 119 3.80 -14.50 -16.89
C GLU A 119 3.84 -14.56 -15.35
N LEU A 120 3.14 -13.66 -14.66
CA LEU A 120 3.07 -13.59 -13.21
C LEU A 120 1.75 -14.13 -12.65
N SER A 121 0.71 -14.17 -13.46
CA SER A 121 -0.63 -14.60 -13.04
C SER A 121 -0.60 -15.96 -12.35
N ASP A 122 -1.35 -16.09 -11.25
CA ASP A 122 -1.49 -17.27 -10.39
C ASP A 122 -0.23 -17.69 -9.60
N LEU A 123 0.91 -17.02 -9.76
CA LEU A 123 2.11 -17.27 -8.95
C LEU A 123 1.98 -16.65 -7.56
N ASN A 124 2.47 -17.37 -6.53
CA ASN A 124 2.46 -16.86 -5.16
C ASN A 124 3.54 -15.79 -4.95
N VAL A 125 3.14 -14.63 -4.41
CA VAL A 125 4.01 -13.45 -4.26
C VAL A 125 5.18 -13.64 -3.28
N LEU A 126 5.10 -14.62 -2.38
CA LEU A 126 6.13 -14.90 -1.38
C LEU A 126 7.08 -16.06 -1.78
N SER A 127 6.87 -16.67 -2.93
CA SER A 127 7.69 -17.79 -3.41
C SER A 127 8.01 -17.66 -4.90
N ASP A 128 7.41 -18.49 -5.74
CA ASP A 128 7.61 -18.58 -7.18
C ASP A 128 7.37 -17.25 -7.93
N GLY A 129 6.46 -16.42 -7.46
CA GLY A 129 6.23 -15.08 -8.00
C GLY A 129 7.44 -14.16 -7.83
N ASN A 130 8.15 -14.23 -6.69
CA ASN A 130 9.35 -13.44 -6.46
C ASN A 130 10.49 -13.87 -7.39
N GLU A 131 10.71 -15.18 -7.50
CA GLU A 131 11.71 -15.75 -8.43
C GLU A 131 11.42 -15.34 -9.88
N LYS A 132 10.15 -15.40 -10.28
CA LYS A 132 9.73 -15.02 -11.63
C LYS A 132 9.95 -13.54 -11.94
N VAL A 133 9.71 -12.65 -10.98
CA VAL A 133 10.00 -11.21 -11.15
C VAL A 133 11.49 -10.99 -11.39
N ILE A 134 12.37 -11.67 -10.62
CA ILE A 134 13.82 -11.59 -10.79
C ILE A 134 14.21 -12.08 -12.20
N GLU A 135 13.73 -13.24 -12.63
CA GLU A 135 13.95 -13.79 -13.98
C GLU A 135 13.53 -12.79 -15.08
N LEU A 136 12.37 -12.14 -14.94
CA LEU A 136 11.89 -11.16 -15.91
C LEU A 136 12.81 -9.94 -16.04
N ILE A 137 13.30 -9.42 -14.92
CA ILE A 137 14.23 -8.29 -14.88
C ILE A 137 15.60 -8.71 -15.48
N GLU A 138 16.06 -9.91 -15.17
CA GLU A 138 17.29 -10.48 -15.72
C GLU A 138 17.20 -10.68 -17.24
N ARG A 139 16.11 -11.27 -17.73
CA ARG A 139 15.84 -11.46 -19.16
C ARG A 139 15.79 -10.14 -19.94
N ALA A 140 15.35 -9.07 -19.27
CA ALA A 140 15.39 -7.72 -19.83
C ALA A 140 16.78 -7.06 -19.78
N ASN A 141 17.81 -7.72 -19.23
CA ASN A 141 19.14 -7.18 -18.94
C ASN A 141 19.13 -5.93 -18.03
N LEU A 142 18.16 -5.84 -17.14
CA LEU A 142 17.99 -4.70 -16.21
C LEU A 142 18.31 -5.08 -14.75
N LEU A 143 18.65 -6.35 -14.47
CA LEU A 143 19.07 -6.77 -13.14
C LEU A 143 20.53 -6.35 -12.90
N ILE A 144 20.74 -5.49 -11.92
CA ILE A 144 22.08 -5.02 -11.54
C ILE A 144 22.67 -5.92 -10.46
N LEU A 145 21.90 -6.17 -9.42
CA LEU A 145 22.29 -6.99 -8.26
C LEU A 145 21.03 -7.56 -7.60
N CYS A 146 21.12 -8.82 -7.18
CA CYS A 146 20.16 -9.45 -6.27
C CYS A 146 20.94 -9.96 -5.06
N GLU A 147 20.51 -9.60 -3.85
CA GLU A 147 21.16 -10.04 -2.62
C GLU A 147 20.12 -10.46 -1.58
N ASP A 148 20.48 -11.42 -0.73
CA ASP A 148 19.65 -11.80 0.41
C ASP A 148 19.61 -10.68 1.43
N TYR A 149 18.42 -10.33 1.89
CA TYR A 149 18.20 -9.26 2.86
C TYR A 149 17.45 -9.78 4.08
N ASN A 150 18.11 -9.73 5.23
CA ASN A 150 17.53 -10.14 6.50
C ASN A 150 16.94 -8.93 7.25
N HIS A 151 15.64 -8.95 7.50
CA HIS A 151 14.94 -7.89 8.21
C HIS A 151 13.76 -8.45 9.04
N PRO A 152 13.27 -7.71 10.06
CA PRO A 152 12.03 -8.05 10.74
C PRO A 152 10.86 -8.11 9.76
N TYR A 153 10.11 -9.22 9.76
CA TYR A 153 8.98 -9.42 8.86
C TYR A 153 7.72 -9.78 9.66
N PRO A 154 6.54 -9.25 9.31
CA PRO A 154 5.31 -9.52 10.02
C PRO A 154 4.80 -10.94 9.73
N TYR A 155 4.48 -11.67 10.80
CA TYR A 155 3.89 -13.01 10.75
C TYR A 155 2.51 -12.99 11.41
N ASP A 156 1.57 -13.74 10.83
CA ASP A 156 0.28 -13.98 11.48
C ASP A 156 0.49 -14.85 12.73
N TRP A 157 0.08 -14.32 13.88
CA TRP A 157 0.30 -14.96 15.17
C TRP A 157 -0.43 -16.29 15.36
N ARG A 158 -1.49 -16.56 14.58
CA ARG A 158 -2.26 -17.80 14.65
C ARG A 158 -1.67 -18.90 13.79
N THR A 159 -1.29 -18.56 12.57
CA THR A 159 -0.81 -19.55 11.58
C THR A 159 0.70 -19.68 11.57
N GLY A 160 1.43 -18.71 12.12
CA GLY A 160 2.89 -18.64 12.05
C GLY A 160 3.40 -18.44 10.61
N LYS A 161 2.56 -17.96 9.71
CA LYS A 161 2.93 -17.71 8.31
C LYS A 161 3.20 -16.23 8.07
N PRO A 162 4.09 -15.90 7.11
CA PRO A 162 4.33 -14.52 6.72
C PRO A 162 3.05 -13.89 6.16
N THR A 163 2.86 -12.61 6.45
CA THR A 163 1.73 -11.82 5.94
C THR A 163 2.18 -10.93 4.81
N ILE A 164 1.25 -10.40 4.02
CA ILE A 164 1.52 -9.38 3.00
C ILE A 164 0.69 -8.14 3.29
N PHE A 165 1.23 -6.97 2.94
CA PHE A 165 0.45 -5.74 2.87
C PHE A 165 -0.28 -5.71 1.52
N ARG A 166 -1.60 -5.51 1.57
CA ARG A 166 -2.45 -5.46 0.39
C ARG A 166 -3.59 -4.47 0.58
N ALA A 167 -3.71 -3.50 -0.29
CA ALA A 167 -4.86 -2.61 -0.31
C ALA A 167 -6.11 -3.39 -0.75
N THR A 168 -7.19 -3.23 -0.01
CA THR A 168 -8.49 -3.82 -0.31
C THR A 168 -9.59 -2.81 -0.03
N HIS A 169 -10.67 -2.88 -0.80
CA HIS A 169 -11.85 -2.07 -0.52
C HIS A 169 -12.48 -2.51 0.80
N GLN A 170 -12.69 -1.54 1.68
CA GLN A 170 -13.26 -1.76 3.01
C GLN A 170 -14.29 -0.68 3.32
N TRP A 171 -15.22 -0.99 4.23
CA TRP A 171 -16.17 -0.03 4.76
C TRP A 171 -15.62 0.63 6.01
N PHE A 172 -15.58 1.96 5.99
CA PHE A 172 -15.14 2.77 7.11
C PHE A 172 -16.26 3.67 7.60
N ALA A 173 -16.42 3.76 8.92
CA ALA A 173 -17.19 4.80 9.56
C ALA A 173 -16.25 5.95 9.92
N SER A 174 -16.53 7.15 9.39
CA SER A 174 -15.74 8.33 9.73
C SER A 174 -15.97 8.72 11.19
N VAL A 175 -14.91 8.87 11.94
CA VAL A 175 -14.94 9.27 13.34
C VAL A 175 -14.66 10.76 13.54
N ASP A 176 -14.19 11.47 12.52
CA ASP A 176 -13.81 12.88 12.61
C ASP A 176 -14.96 13.79 13.05
N LYS A 177 -16.17 13.51 12.58
CA LYS A 177 -17.37 14.31 12.90
C LYS A 177 -17.74 14.33 14.37
N PHE A 178 -17.29 13.38 15.17
CA PHE A 178 -17.62 13.32 16.60
C PHE A 178 -16.39 13.34 17.53
N LYS A 179 -15.16 13.46 17.00
CA LYS A 179 -13.93 13.59 17.80
C LYS A 179 -14.01 14.74 18.80
N ASP A 180 -14.37 15.92 18.34
CA ASP A 180 -14.45 17.11 19.19
C ASP A 180 -15.51 16.93 20.28
N LEU A 181 -16.66 16.36 19.95
CA LEU A 181 -17.69 16.05 20.91
C LEU A 181 -17.20 15.02 21.94
N ALA A 182 -16.55 13.98 21.51
CA ALA A 182 -15.99 12.95 22.40
C ALA A 182 -14.93 13.55 23.35
N LEU A 183 -14.03 14.39 22.86
CA LEU A 183 -13.03 15.07 23.70
C LEU A 183 -13.67 16.02 24.70
N SER A 184 -14.71 16.74 24.30
CA SER A 184 -15.51 17.58 25.19
C SER A 184 -16.18 16.75 26.31
N GLU A 185 -16.75 15.59 25.99
CA GLU A 185 -17.38 14.73 26.99
C GLU A 185 -16.33 14.08 27.93
N ILE A 186 -15.16 13.67 27.39
CA ILE A 186 -14.04 13.13 28.18
C ILE A 186 -13.60 14.14 29.26
N SER A 187 -13.57 15.43 28.95
CA SER A 187 -13.19 16.49 29.92
C SER A 187 -14.17 16.65 31.07
N LYS A 188 -15.42 16.22 30.92
CA LYS A 188 -16.48 16.31 31.96
C LYS A 188 -16.47 15.08 32.91
N VAL A 189 -15.80 14.02 32.51
CA VAL A 189 -15.73 12.78 33.31
C VAL A 189 -14.68 12.92 34.41
N LYS A 190 -15.00 12.45 35.62
CA LYS A 190 -14.05 12.39 36.73
C LYS A 190 -13.22 11.10 36.59
N TRP A 191 -11.95 11.24 36.27
CA TRP A 191 -11.02 10.12 36.02
C TRP A 191 -10.25 9.74 37.27
N TYR A 192 -10.07 8.42 37.48
CA TYR A 192 -9.25 7.86 38.55
C TYR A 192 -8.26 6.83 38.01
N PRO A 193 -6.95 7.05 38.12
CA PRO A 193 -6.27 8.29 38.53
C PRO A 193 -6.45 9.40 37.47
N GLU A 194 -6.37 10.66 37.83
CA GLU A 194 -6.60 11.83 36.94
C GLU A 194 -5.77 11.78 35.65
N ARG A 195 -4.54 11.26 35.70
CA ARG A 195 -3.65 11.12 34.52
C ARG A 195 -4.23 10.31 33.37
N VAL A 196 -5.24 9.48 33.60
CA VAL A 196 -5.89 8.66 32.55
C VAL A 196 -6.56 9.55 31.48
N ILE A 197 -6.98 10.76 31.84
CA ILE A 197 -7.58 11.71 30.90
C ILE A 197 -6.63 11.99 29.72
N ASN A 198 -5.34 12.15 29.95
CA ASN A 198 -4.38 12.42 28.89
C ASN A 198 -4.30 11.25 27.88
N ARG A 199 -4.26 10.02 28.41
CA ARG A 199 -4.19 8.82 27.58
C ARG A 199 -5.44 8.64 26.73
N ILE A 200 -6.64 8.76 27.32
CA ILE A 200 -7.88 8.58 26.55
C ILE A 200 -8.08 9.70 25.53
N SER A 201 -7.71 10.94 25.87
CA SER A 201 -7.78 12.07 24.95
C SER A 201 -6.86 11.87 23.74
N SER A 202 -5.59 11.46 23.95
CA SER A 202 -4.68 11.13 22.85
C SER A 202 -5.22 9.98 22.00
N MET A 203 -5.73 8.91 22.60
CA MET A 203 -6.32 7.79 21.86
C MET A 203 -7.50 8.19 20.98
N VAL A 204 -8.33 9.15 21.41
CA VAL A 204 -9.45 9.66 20.62
C VAL A 204 -8.95 10.61 19.54
N GLN A 205 -8.01 11.48 19.87
CA GLN A 205 -7.47 12.48 18.96
C GLN A 205 -6.73 11.83 17.78
N GLU A 206 -5.95 10.77 18.05
CA GLU A 206 -5.18 10.03 17.05
C GLU A 206 -6.00 8.95 16.33
N ARG A 207 -7.26 8.75 16.73
CA ARG A 207 -8.10 7.70 16.14
C ARG A 207 -8.35 7.97 14.66
N SER A 208 -7.93 7.04 13.81
CA SER A 208 -8.33 6.99 12.41
C SER A 208 -9.78 6.52 12.26
N ASP A 209 -10.32 6.64 11.05
CA ASP A 209 -11.63 6.08 10.70
C ASP A 209 -11.76 4.61 11.11
N TRP A 210 -12.95 4.23 11.51
CA TRP A 210 -13.21 2.88 12.01
C TRP A 210 -13.57 1.96 10.86
N CYS A 211 -12.69 1.01 10.53
CA CYS A 211 -13.02 -0.06 9.61
C CYS A 211 -14.09 -0.97 10.23
N ILE A 212 -15.29 -0.96 9.66
CA ILE A 212 -16.43 -1.77 10.13
C ILE A 212 -16.57 -3.10 9.40
N SER A 213 -16.05 -3.21 8.18
CA SER A 213 -16.07 -4.47 7.43
C SER A 213 -15.10 -5.51 8.03
N ARG A 214 -15.50 -6.78 7.97
CA ARG A 214 -14.70 -7.91 8.44
C ARG A 214 -14.81 -9.05 7.42
N GLN A 215 -13.69 -9.70 7.12
CA GLN A 215 -13.61 -10.87 6.24
C GLN A 215 -13.70 -12.14 7.08
N ARG A 216 -14.84 -12.33 7.76
CA ARG A 216 -15.13 -13.50 8.60
C ARG A 216 -16.52 -14.02 8.27
N SER A 217 -16.68 -15.34 8.33
CA SER A 217 -17.98 -15.99 8.11
C SER A 217 -18.98 -15.77 9.25
N TRP A 218 -18.53 -15.30 10.41
CA TRP A 218 -19.37 -14.97 11.55
C TRP A 218 -19.46 -13.45 11.73
N GLY A 219 -20.68 -12.94 11.90
CA GLY A 219 -20.96 -11.53 12.12
C GLY A 219 -22.28 -11.11 11.49
N LEU A 220 -22.56 -9.81 11.57
CA LEU A 220 -23.70 -9.20 10.89
C LEU A 220 -23.28 -8.71 9.49
N PRO A 221 -24.12 -8.91 8.46
CA PRO A 221 -23.83 -8.37 7.14
C PRO A 221 -23.92 -6.84 7.14
N ILE A 222 -23.14 -6.20 6.30
CA ILE A 222 -23.30 -4.76 5.98
C ILE A 222 -24.31 -4.69 4.83
N PRO A 223 -25.49 -4.10 5.03
CA PRO A 223 -26.60 -4.17 4.08
C PRO A 223 -26.43 -3.17 2.93
N VAL A 224 -25.47 -3.44 2.06
CA VAL A 224 -25.11 -2.60 0.92
C VAL A 224 -25.21 -3.41 -0.36
N PHE A 225 -25.78 -2.82 -1.40
CA PHE A 225 -25.84 -3.38 -2.74
C PHE A 225 -24.85 -2.66 -3.66
N TYR A 226 -24.52 -3.30 -4.75
CA TYR A 226 -23.63 -2.76 -5.79
C TYR A 226 -24.30 -2.90 -7.15
N TYR A 227 -24.22 -1.89 -7.98
CA TYR A 227 -24.62 -2.00 -9.38
C TYR A 227 -23.70 -3.01 -10.08
N ARG A 228 -24.32 -3.97 -10.79
CA ARG A 228 -23.57 -5.07 -11.41
C ARG A 228 -22.58 -4.59 -12.48
N GLU A 229 -22.95 -3.57 -13.24
CA GLU A 229 -22.14 -3.08 -14.36
C GLU A 229 -21.03 -2.13 -13.92
N SER A 230 -21.32 -1.18 -13.05
CA SER A 230 -20.36 -0.14 -12.63
C SER A 230 -19.59 -0.49 -11.35
N GLY A 231 -20.12 -1.40 -10.52
CA GLY A 231 -19.58 -1.68 -9.19
C GLY A 231 -19.86 -0.57 -8.16
N ASP A 232 -20.62 0.46 -8.55
CA ASP A 232 -20.95 1.56 -7.65
C ASP A 232 -21.87 1.12 -6.52
N VAL A 233 -21.72 1.79 -5.39
CA VAL A 233 -22.52 1.52 -4.19
C VAL A 233 -23.96 1.98 -4.38
N PHE A 234 -24.92 1.10 -4.10
CA PHE A 234 -26.33 1.41 -4.00
C PHE A 234 -26.80 1.26 -2.56
N ILE A 235 -26.96 2.38 -1.89
CA ILE A 235 -27.48 2.48 -0.52
C ILE A 235 -28.31 3.75 -0.39
N ASN A 236 -29.55 3.61 0.10
CA ASN A 236 -30.43 4.73 0.38
C ASN A 236 -31.33 4.42 1.57
N LYS A 237 -32.12 5.42 2.00
CA LYS A 237 -33.00 5.27 3.18
C LYS A 237 -34.07 4.19 3.00
N ASP A 238 -34.58 4.00 1.80
CA ASP A 238 -35.66 3.06 1.54
C ASP A 238 -35.15 1.62 1.51
N THR A 239 -33.96 1.38 0.89
CA THR A 239 -33.31 0.06 0.94
C THR A 239 -32.97 -0.33 2.36
N ILE A 240 -32.37 0.56 3.14
CA ILE A 240 -32.04 0.30 4.55
C ILE A 240 -33.31 -0.01 5.37
N LYS A 241 -34.39 0.75 5.15
CA LYS A 241 -35.67 0.51 5.85
C LYS A 241 -36.25 -0.86 5.53
N LYS A 242 -36.25 -1.26 4.24
CA LYS A 242 -36.68 -2.59 3.82
C LYS A 242 -35.84 -3.70 4.49
N ILE A 243 -34.53 -3.55 4.54
CA ILE A 243 -33.63 -4.52 5.19
C ILE A 243 -33.91 -4.59 6.70
N ILE A 244 -34.15 -3.45 7.37
CA ILE A 244 -34.53 -3.44 8.78
C ILE A 244 -35.80 -4.26 9.01
N ASP A 245 -36.82 -4.07 8.17
CA ASP A 245 -38.07 -4.81 8.28
C ASP A 245 -37.87 -6.33 8.06
N ILE A 246 -37.03 -6.71 7.08
CA ILE A 246 -36.68 -8.10 6.84
C ILE A 246 -35.95 -8.70 8.05
N PHE A 247 -34.94 -8.01 8.58
CA PHE A 247 -34.16 -8.50 9.73
C PHE A 247 -34.98 -8.59 11.01
N ASN A 248 -35.92 -7.67 11.23
CA ASN A 248 -36.85 -7.74 12.36
C ASN A 248 -37.77 -8.97 12.29
N ASN A 249 -38.16 -9.35 11.08
CA ASN A 249 -39.12 -10.46 10.90
C ASN A 249 -38.44 -11.83 10.74
N LYS A 250 -37.26 -11.89 10.09
CA LYS A 250 -36.59 -13.14 9.71
C LYS A 250 -35.20 -13.33 10.33
N GLY A 251 -34.69 -12.29 11.00
CA GLY A 251 -33.30 -12.28 11.49
C GLY A 251 -32.29 -11.90 10.40
N SER A 252 -31.05 -11.62 10.81
CA SER A 252 -29.98 -11.20 9.91
C SER A 252 -29.50 -12.30 8.95
N SER A 253 -29.78 -13.59 9.25
CA SER A 253 -29.49 -14.71 8.35
C SER A 253 -30.22 -14.62 7.01
N ALA A 254 -31.36 -13.90 6.97
CA ALA A 254 -32.11 -13.65 5.76
C ALA A 254 -31.27 -13.02 4.63
N TRP A 255 -30.21 -12.28 4.98
CA TRP A 255 -29.27 -11.71 4.01
C TRP A 255 -28.57 -12.77 3.14
N TRP A 256 -28.35 -13.96 3.68
CA TRP A 256 -27.66 -15.06 3.00
C TRP A 256 -28.61 -16.08 2.40
N GLU A 257 -29.87 -16.08 2.84
CA GLU A 257 -30.89 -17.07 2.48
C GLU A 257 -31.82 -16.57 1.37
N LEU A 258 -32.02 -15.25 1.28
CA LEU A 258 -32.90 -14.64 0.29
C LEU A 258 -32.15 -14.29 -1.00
N ASN A 259 -32.87 -14.26 -2.12
CA ASN A 259 -32.34 -13.72 -3.36
C ASN A 259 -32.27 -12.18 -3.28
N VAL A 260 -31.37 -11.59 -4.08
CA VAL A 260 -31.19 -10.13 -4.12
C VAL A 260 -32.51 -9.40 -4.46
N GLU A 261 -33.37 -10.00 -5.25
CA GLU A 261 -34.66 -9.46 -5.66
C GLU A 261 -35.68 -9.40 -4.50
N ASP A 262 -35.51 -10.26 -3.50
CA ASP A 262 -36.36 -10.33 -2.30
C ASP A 262 -35.83 -9.43 -1.16
N LEU A 263 -34.56 -9.04 -1.22
CA LEU A 263 -33.93 -8.10 -0.30
C LEU A 263 -34.19 -6.65 -0.71
#